data_46ac5b3b669ee40c7c6ca990188332e3
#
_entry.id   46ac5b3b669ee40c7c6ca990188332e3
#
_cell.length_a   1.000
_cell.length_b   1.000
_cell.length_c   1.000
_cell.angle_alpha   90.00
_cell.angle_beta   90.00
_cell.angle_gamma   90.00
#
_symmetry.space_group_name_H-M   'P 1'
#
loop_
_entity.id
_entity.type
_entity.pdbx_description
1 polymer ?
#
loop_
_entity_poly.entity_id
_entity_poly.type
_entity_poly.pdbx_seq_one_letter_code
_entity_poly.pdbx_strand_id
1 'polypeptide(L)'
;GSVVAYCLGITAIEPLKYGLLFERFLNPDRISLPDIDVDFDDEGRAKTLAYVREKYGADHVAQITTFGSMAAKMAIKDVARVLELPIDESNRLAGLVPAKPGTTLEKAFQESEELKNELENGSILIKKVLNMARKLEGSIRNTGIHACGVIIGPDDISNYVPVADSKDSDMMATQFEGKLIESVGMIKMDFLGLSNLSIIKDACENILKSTKIEVEPEKIPLDDKLTLELFQKGLTMGTFQFESDGMKQHLQNLKPDKFEDLIAMNALYRPGPMQYIPNFIDRKHGREEIVYEFPIMEKYLSETYGITVYQEQVMQLSQALAGFTPGEADKLRKAMGKKQIKVMEELREKFINGCAANNYDQAKVEKIWEDWKKFAEYAFNKSHSTCYAYVAFQTAYLKAHYPAEYMSSVLTHNLSDQKKITIYTEECK
;
A
#
# COMPACT_ATOMS: atom_id res chain seq x y z
N GLY A 1 -14.92 5.22 -4.65
CA GLY A 1 -14.60 6.43 -5.40
C GLY A 1 -15.63 7.53 -5.23
N SER A 2 -15.19 8.78 -5.37
CA SER A 2 -16.06 9.95 -5.28
C SER A 2 -16.33 10.54 -6.66
N VAL A 3 -17.60 10.55 -7.09
CA VAL A 3 -18.01 11.23 -8.35
C VAL A 3 -17.74 12.73 -8.27
N VAL A 4 -17.93 13.34 -7.10
CA VAL A 4 -17.65 14.78 -6.90
C VAL A 4 -16.17 15.07 -7.09
N ALA A 5 -15.26 14.26 -6.50
CA ALA A 5 -13.83 14.44 -6.68
C ALA A 5 -13.39 14.26 -8.14
N TYR A 6 -14.03 13.34 -8.87
CA TYR A 6 -13.80 13.15 -10.30
C TYR A 6 -14.28 14.36 -11.13
N CYS A 7 -15.49 14.86 -10.88
CA CYS A 7 -16.04 16.03 -11.57
C CYS A 7 -15.24 17.32 -11.30
N LEU A 8 -14.61 17.42 -10.14
CA LEU A 8 -13.72 18.54 -9.76
C LEU A 8 -12.29 18.38 -10.28
N GLY A 9 -11.96 17.29 -10.97
CA GLY A 9 -10.61 17.02 -11.46
C GLY A 9 -9.60 16.67 -10.37
N ILE A 10 -10.05 16.32 -9.13
CA ILE A 10 -9.18 15.88 -8.04
C ILE A 10 -8.66 14.47 -8.29
N THR A 11 -9.46 13.62 -8.95
CA THR A 11 -9.08 12.26 -9.34
C THR A 11 -9.35 12.06 -10.83
N ALA A 12 -8.47 11.31 -11.51
CA ALA A 12 -8.57 11.07 -12.95
C ALA A 12 -9.41 9.83 -13.33
N ILE A 13 -9.84 9.04 -12.35
CA ILE A 13 -10.56 7.78 -12.59
C ILE A 13 -12.04 7.93 -12.32
N GLU A 14 -12.87 7.61 -13.32
CA GLU A 14 -14.32 7.61 -13.19
C GLU A 14 -14.80 6.47 -12.28
N PRO A 15 -15.35 6.78 -11.09
CA PRO A 15 -15.68 5.76 -10.11
C PRO A 15 -16.87 4.87 -10.51
N LEU A 16 -17.79 5.35 -11.34
CA LEU A 16 -18.97 4.57 -11.77
C LEU A 16 -18.56 3.51 -12.79
N LYS A 17 -17.69 3.86 -13.75
CA LYS A 17 -17.18 2.94 -14.77
C LYS A 17 -16.51 1.71 -14.15
N TYR A 18 -15.75 1.89 -13.08
CA TYR A 18 -14.99 0.81 -12.42
C TYR A 18 -15.69 0.27 -11.16
N GLY A 19 -16.93 0.67 -10.86
CA GLY A 19 -17.68 0.19 -9.70
C GLY A 19 -16.99 0.49 -8.36
N LEU A 20 -16.38 1.68 -8.21
CA LEU A 20 -15.67 2.09 -7.01
C LEU A 20 -16.64 2.64 -5.97
N LEU A 21 -16.88 1.89 -4.91
CA LEU A 21 -17.85 2.22 -3.87
C LEU A 21 -17.46 3.49 -3.10
N PHE A 22 -18.42 4.42 -2.96
CA PHE A 22 -18.24 5.62 -2.14
C PHE A 22 -18.33 5.31 -0.64
N GLU A 23 -19.18 4.37 -0.26
CA GLU A 23 -19.43 3.95 1.13
C GLU A 23 -18.18 3.41 1.83
N ARG A 24 -17.18 2.96 1.04
CA ARG A 24 -15.88 2.57 1.59
C ARG A 24 -15.11 3.75 2.18
N PHE A 25 -15.30 4.95 1.66
CA PHE A 25 -14.64 6.18 2.13
C PHE A 25 -15.46 6.88 3.19
N LEU A 26 -16.71 7.14 2.90
CA LEU A 26 -17.65 7.82 3.79
C LEU A 26 -19.00 7.08 3.80
N ASN A 27 -19.52 6.82 4.98
CA ASN A 27 -20.87 6.35 5.20
C ASN A 27 -21.39 6.91 6.53
N PRO A 28 -22.73 7.01 6.75
CA PRO A 28 -23.30 7.61 7.94
C PRO A 28 -22.88 6.94 9.27
N ASP A 29 -22.54 5.66 9.22
CA ASP A 29 -22.17 4.87 10.39
C ASP A 29 -20.66 4.94 10.69
N ARG A 30 -19.87 5.66 9.87
CA ARG A 30 -18.43 5.78 10.07
C ARG A 30 -18.10 6.86 11.10
N ILE A 31 -17.55 6.44 12.22
CA ILE A 31 -17.13 7.32 13.33
C ILE A 31 -15.70 7.87 13.10
N SER A 32 -14.84 7.13 12.36
CA SER A 32 -13.45 7.54 12.13
C SER A 32 -13.33 8.63 11.07
N LEU A 33 -12.41 9.57 11.29
CA LEU A 33 -12.04 10.59 10.30
C LEU A 33 -11.56 9.95 8.99
N PRO A 34 -11.71 10.65 7.84
CA PRO A 34 -11.16 10.18 6.57
C PRO A 34 -9.63 10.22 6.60
N ASP A 35 -9.00 9.26 5.95
CA ASP A 35 -7.57 9.24 5.64
C ASP A 35 -7.40 9.86 4.24
N ILE A 36 -6.54 10.86 4.11
CA ILE A 36 -6.37 11.63 2.86
C ILE A 36 -4.93 11.45 2.40
N ASP A 37 -4.76 10.61 1.39
CA ASP A 37 -3.47 10.37 0.74
C ASP A 37 -3.47 11.04 -0.64
N VAL A 38 -2.44 11.83 -0.93
CA VAL A 38 -2.26 12.50 -2.22
C VAL A 38 -0.85 12.23 -2.73
N ASP A 39 -0.76 11.62 -3.92
CA ASP A 39 0.50 11.35 -4.59
C ASP A 39 0.95 12.55 -5.43
N PHE A 40 2.21 12.95 -5.29
CA PHE A 40 2.85 14.03 -6.03
C PHE A 40 4.12 13.53 -6.73
N ASP A 41 4.51 14.18 -7.80
CA ASP A 41 5.91 14.12 -8.24
C ASP A 41 6.82 14.72 -7.18
N ASP A 42 8.08 14.28 -7.13
CA ASP A 42 8.99 14.65 -6.03
C ASP A 42 9.22 16.16 -5.92
N GLU A 43 9.36 16.85 -7.05
CA GLU A 43 9.52 18.31 -7.06
C GLU A 43 8.20 19.04 -6.77
N GLY A 44 7.09 18.55 -7.32
CA GLY A 44 5.75 19.08 -7.13
C GLY A 44 5.32 19.02 -5.67
N ARG A 45 5.70 17.96 -4.96
CA ARG A 45 5.46 17.83 -3.52
C ARG A 45 6.04 19.00 -2.72
N ALA A 46 7.29 19.35 -2.95
CA ALA A 46 7.94 20.47 -2.26
C ALA A 46 7.24 21.81 -2.55
N LYS A 47 6.89 22.04 -3.82
CA LYS A 47 6.15 23.25 -4.26
C LYS A 47 4.76 23.30 -3.63
N THR A 48 4.07 22.18 -3.53
CA THR A 48 2.74 22.10 -2.92
C THR A 48 2.78 22.37 -1.42
N LEU A 49 3.79 21.85 -0.71
CA LEU A 49 4.00 22.17 0.71
C LEU A 49 4.24 23.65 0.94
N ALA A 50 5.07 24.28 0.11
CA ALA A 50 5.30 25.72 0.15
C ALA A 50 4.01 26.51 -0.09
N TYR A 51 3.23 26.14 -1.10
CA TYR A 51 1.92 26.73 -1.40
C TYR A 51 0.93 26.61 -0.24
N VAL A 52 0.84 25.43 0.38
CA VAL A 52 -0.06 25.19 1.52
C VAL A 52 0.32 26.10 2.70
N ARG A 53 1.63 26.21 2.98
CA ARG A 53 2.15 27.08 4.03
C ARG A 53 1.86 28.56 3.75
N GLU A 54 2.02 29.00 2.52
CA GLU A 54 1.70 30.37 2.09
C GLU A 54 0.20 30.66 2.20
N LYS A 55 -0.64 29.73 1.72
CA LYS A 55 -2.09 29.88 1.65
C LYS A 55 -2.78 29.90 3.02
N TYR A 56 -2.37 29.03 3.94
CA TYR A 56 -3.04 28.85 5.23
C TYR A 56 -2.33 29.55 6.38
N GLY A 57 -1.05 29.89 6.24
CA GLY A 57 -0.21 30.49 7.28
C GLY A 57 0.82 29.48 7.80
N ALA A 58 2.01 30.00 8.15
CA ALA A 58 3.11 29.17 8.63
C ALA A 58 2.83 28.52 9.99
N ASP A 59 1.99 29.13 10.80
CA ASP A 59 1.51 28.68 12.10
C ASP A 59 0.29 27.73 12.03
N HIS A 60 -0.34 27.63 10.86
CA HIS A 60 -1.49 26.75 10.60
C HIS A 60 -1.06 25.41 9.97
N VAL A 61 0.21 25.24 9.59
CA VAL A 61 0.70 24.05 8.89
C VAL A 61 1.90 23.47 9.61
N ALA A 62 1.82 22.20 9.98
CA ALA A 62 2.93 21.49 10.63
C ALA A 62 3.13 20.10 10.03
N GLN A 63 4.37 19.62 10.08
CA GLN A 63 4.70 18.22 9.82
C GLN A 63 4.47 17.38 11.09
N ILE A 64 4.29 16.08 10.91
CA ILE A 64 4.10 15.16 12.02
C ILE A 64 5.45 14.60 12.44
N THR A 65 5.70 14.59 13.76
CA THR A 65 6.91 13.95 14.29
C THR A 65 6.80 12.42 14.25
N THR A 66 7.95 11.77 14.21
CA THR A 66 8.10 10.33 14.41
C THR A 66 9.10 10.08 15.52
N PHE A 67 8.87 9.04 16.31
CA PHE A 67 9.79 8.61 17.35
C PHE A 67 10.50 7.33 16.91
N GLY A 68 11.82 7.44 16.72
CA GLY A 68 12.68 6.29 16.47
C GLY A 68 12.98 5.56 17.78
N SER A 69 12.44 4.35 17.95
CA SER A 69 12.73 3.50 19.11
C SER A 69 13.91 2.57 18.86
N MET A 70 14.60 2.18 19.92
CA MET A 70 15.66 1.18 19.86
C MET A 70 15.05 -0.20 19.60
N ALA A 71 15.20 -0.71 18.37
CA ALA A 71 14.88 -2.10 18.04
C ALA A 71 15.98 -3.05 18.54
N ALA A 72 15.68 -4.35 18.68
CA ALA A 72 16.54 -5.38 19.24
C ALA A 72 18.02 -5.31 18.80
N LYS A 73 18.28 -5.32 17.49
CA LYS A 73 19.64 -5.25 16.93
C LYS A 73 20.35 -3.94 17.27
N MET A 74 19.60 -2.83 17.26
CA MET A 74 20.14 -1.50 17.56
C MET A 74 20.45 -1.37 19.04
N ALA A 75 19.59 -1.87 19.92
CA ALA A 75 19.82 -1.88 21.36
C ALA A 75 21.12 -2.64 21.73
N ILE A 76 21.34 -3.83 21.13
CA ILE A 76 22.60 -4.57 21.29
C ILE A 76 23.81 -3.71 20.86
N LYS A 77 23.75 -3.12 19.67
CA LYS A 77 24.86 -2.34 19.10
C LYS A 77 25.18 -1.07 19.90
N ASP A 78 24.15 -0.33 20.31
CA ASP A 78 24.34 0.90 21.08
C ASP A 78 24.88 0.62 22.46
N VAL A 79 24.37 -0.41 23.15
CA VAL A 79 24.89 -0.82 24.47
C VAL A 79 26.31 -1.40 24.35
N ALA A 80 26.56 -2.22 23.32
CA ALA A 80 27.90 -2.76 23.05
C ALA A 80 28.93 -1.65 22.86
N ARG A 81 28.56 -0.61 22.09
CA ARG A 81 29.44 0.54 21.87
C ARG A 81 29.75 1.31 23.15
N VAL A 82 28.76 1.53 24.02
CA VAL A 82 28.92 2.24 25.30
C VAL A 82 29.77 1.42 26.31
N LEU A 83 29.62 0.09 26.26
CA LEU A 83 30.37 -0.81 27.12
C LEU A 83 31.70 -1.29 26.49
N GLU A 84 32.10 -0.68 25.37
CA GLU A 84 33.38 -0.94 24.68
C GLU A 84 33.56 -2.41 24.24
N LEU A 85 32.45 -3.11 23.94
CA LEU A 85 32.53 -4.43 23.33
C LEU A 85 33.04 -4.29 21.88
N PRO A 86 34.01 -5.12 21.42
CA PRO A 86 34.49 -5.05 20.04
C PRO A 86 33.41 -5.08 18.99
N ILE A 87 33.58 -4.30 17.90
CA ILE A 87 32.58 -4.14 16.83
C ILE A 87 32.19 -5.48 16.20
N ASP A 88 33.16 -6.38 16.00
CA ASP A 88 32.90 -7.70 15.40
C ASP A 88 32.01 -8.54 16.31
N GLU A 89 32.26 -8.54 17.63
CA GLU A 89 31.39 -9.21 18.60
C GLU A 89 29.98 -8.58 18.67
N SER A 90 29.90 -7.26 18.63
CA SER A 90 28.64 -6.54 18.58
C SER A 90 27.82 -6.91 17.34
N ASN A 91 28.48 -6.98 16.17
CA ASN A 91 27.86 -7.39 14.91
C ASN A 91 27.43 -8.86 14.92
N ARG A 92 28.27 -9.73 15.49
CA ARG A 92 27.97 -11.16 15.68
C ARG A 92 26.71 -11.34 16.52
N LEU A 93 26.63 -10.72 17.69
CA LEU A 93 25.49 -10.80 18.59
C LEU A 93 24.21 -10.23 17.93
N ALA A 94 24.31 -9.08 17.27
CA ALA A 94 23.17 -8.52 16.53
C ALA A 94 22.74 -9.40 15.35
N GLY A 95 23.68 -10.16 14.75
CA GLY A 95 23.41 -11.14 13.70
C GLY A 95 22.57 -12.34 14.17
N LEU A 96 22.71 -12.72 15.44
CA LEU A 96 21.95 -13.84 16.05
C LEU A 96 20.46 -13.51 16.26
N VAL A 97 20.08 -12.22 16.22
CA VAL A 97 18.67 -11.81 16.29
C VAL A 97 17.98 -12.12 14.95
N PRO A 98 16.89 -12.90 14.95
CA PRO A 98 16.14 -13.23 13.73
C PRO A 98 15.77 -12.01 12.90
N ALA A 99 15.85 -12.13 11.57
CA ALA A 99 15.59 -11.02 10.63
C ALA A 99 14.09 -10.71 10.40
N LYS A 100 13.21 -11.30 11.20
CA LYS A 100 11.77 -11.10 11.10
C LYS A 100 11.38 -9.72 11.65
N PRO A 101 10.61 -8.90 10.90
CA PRO A 101 10.14 -7.60 11.36
C PRO A 101 9.40 -7.70 12.71
N GLY A 102 9.67 -6.77 13.63
CA GLY A 102 9.03 -6.75 14.94
C GLY A 102 9.54 -7.80 15.94
N THR A 103 10.68 -8.47 15.65
CA THR A 103 11.33 -9.36 16.62
C THR A 103 11.89 -8.53 17.76
N THR A 104 11.43 -8.80 18.98
CA THR A 104 11.98 -8.26 20.23
C THR A 104 13.10 -9.14 20.75
N LEU A 105 13.96 -8.61 21.62
CA LEU A 105 15.02 -9.41 22.28
C LEU A 105 14.44 -10.58 23.06
N GLU A 106 13.28 -10.40 23.71
CA GLU A 106 12.62 -11.49 24.43
C GLU A 106 12.23 -12.65 23.49
N LYS A 107 11.67 -12.34 22.33
CA LYS A 107 11.39 -13.35 21.29
C LYS A 107 12.67 -13.94 20.71
N ALA A 108 13.69 -13.11 20.48
CA ALA A 108 14.95 -13.56 19.94
C ALA A 108 15.64 -14.57 20.87
N PHE A 109 15.58 -14.38 22.19
CA PHE A 109 16.09 -15.35 23.17
C PHE A 109 15.31 -16.67 23.19
N GLN A 110 14.04 -16.65 22.77
CA GLN A 110 13.23 -17.87 22.64
C GLN A 110 13.47 -18.60 21.32
N GLU A 111 13.72 -17.88 20.24
CA GLU A 111 13.85 -18.43 18.89
C GLU A 111 15.30 -18.77 18.50
N SER A 112 16.30 -18.14 19.12
CA SER A 112 17.72 -18.36 18.83
C SER A 112 18.43 -18.99 20.02
N GLU A 113 18.71 -20.30 19.95
CA GLU A 113 19.46 -21.01 20.97
C GLU A 113 20.87 -20.43 21.16
N GLU A 114 21.50 -19.96 20.09
CA GLU A 114 22.84 -19.34 20.17
C GLU A 114 22.80 -18.03 20.97
N LEU A 115 21.81 -17.16 20.70
CA LEU A 115 21.68 -15.89 21.43
C LEU A 115 21.33 -16.14 22.91
N LYS A 116 20.52 -17.15 23.21
CA LYS A 116 20.18 -17.58 24.55
C LYS A 116 21.43 -18.09 25.28
N ASN A 117 22.23 -18.90 24.61
CA ASN A 117 23.48 -19.40 25.17
C ASN A 117 24.46 -18.25 25.49
N GLU A 118 24.56 -17.22 24.66
CA GLU A 118 25.36 -16.02 24.95
C GLU A 118 24.84 -15.26 26.19
N LEU A 119 23.52 -15.22 26.39
CA LEU A 119 22.93 -14.61 27.59
C LEU A 119 23.24 -15.42 28.87
N GLU A 120 23.19 -16.76 28.78
CA GLU A 120 23.37 -17.66 29.93
C GLU A 120 24.85 -17.98 30.23
N ASN A 121 25.66 -18.23 29.21
CA ASN A 121 27.02 -18.77 29.32
C ASN A 121 28.09 -17.87 28.71
N GLY A 122 27.75 -16.78 28.03
CA GLY A 122 28.70 -15.83 27.46
C GLY A 122 29.57 -15.13 28.50
N SER A 123 30.53 -14.33 28.07
CA SER A 123 31.40 -13.55 28.95
C SER A 123 30.59 -12.56 29.81
N ILE A 124 31.18 -12.13 30.95
CA ILE A 124 30.53 -11.16 31.85
C ILE A 124 30.12 -9.90 31.08
N LEU A 125 30.93 -9.44 30.13
CA LEU A 125 30.65 -8.26 29.31
C LEU A 125 29.50 -8.50 28.36
N ILE A 126 29.46 -9.66 27.67
CA ILE A 126 28.35 -10.03 26.75
C ILE A 126 27.04 -10.12 27.53
N LYS A 127 27.02 -10.80 28.67
CA LYS A 127 25.83 -10.87 29.52
C LYS A 127 25.35 -9.49 29.96
N LYS A 128 26.27 -8.60 30.31
CA LYS A 128 25.95 -7.21 30.68
C LYS A 128 25.35 -6.46 29.51
N VAL A 129 25.92 -6.59 28.29
CA VAL A 129 25.42 -5.98 27.07
C VAL A 129 24.00 -6.46 26.78
N LEU A 130 23.74 -7.76 26.73
CA LEU A 130 22.43 -8.32 26.41
C LEU A 130 21.35 -7.95 27.44
N ASN A 131 21.68 -7.99 28.73
CA ASN A 131 20.75 -7.59 29.79
C ASN A 131 20.44 -6.10 29.78
N MET A 132 21.42 -5.24 29.47
CA MET A 132 21.18 -3.80 29.32
C MET A 132 20.37 -3.49 28.04
N ALA A 133 20.71 -4.14 26.92
CA ALA A 133 19.99 -4.00 25.66
C ALA A 133 18.51 -4.36 25.83
N ARG A 134 18.19 -5.45 26.55
CA ARG A 134 16.83 -5.87 26.87
C ARG A 134 16.05 -4.81 27.66
N LYS A 135 16.72 -4.06 28.55
CA LYS A 135 16.09 -2.98 29.33
C LYS A 135 15.86 -1.72 28.50
N LEU A 136 16.72 -1.45 27.54
CA LEU A 136 16.67 -0.25 26.70
C LEU A 136 15.85 -0.44 25.41
N GLU A 137 15.61 -1.70 25.01
CA GLU A 137 14.76 -1.99 23.86
C GLU A 137 13.40 -1.32 23.98
N GLY A 138 12.92 -0.69 22.90
CA GLY A 138 11.66 0.05 22.86
C GLY A 138 11.75 1.49 23.36
N SER A 139 12.85 1.90 24.03
CA SER A 139 13.03 3.29 24.44
C SER A 139 13.20 4.20 23.22
N ILE A 140 12.67 5.42 23.29
CA ILE A 140 12.84 6.43 22.25
C ILE A 140 14.33 6.83 22.20
N ARG A 141 14.91 6.77 21.00
CA ARG A 141 16.29 7.12 20.72
C ARG A 141 16.45 8.49 20.08
N ASN A 142 15.58 8.79 19.12
CA ASN A 142 15.58 10.04 18.38
C ASN A 142 14.18 10.41 17.93
N THR A 143 14.02 11.67 17.54
CA THR A 143 12.86 12.18 16.84
C THR A 143 13.23 12.41 15.37
N GLY A 144 12.29 12.25 14.49
CA GLY A 144 12.37 12.57 13.07
C GLY A 144 11.06 13.17 12.59
N ILE A 145 10.94 13.40 11.30
CA ILE A 145 9.73 13.88 10.65
C ILE A 145 9.08 12.72 9.90
N HIS A 146 7.77 12.64 9.95
CA HIS A 146 7.00 11.71 9.10
C HIS A 146 7.21 12.05 7.62
N ALA A 147 7.53 11.07 6.81
CA ALA A 147 7.92 11.29 5.41
C ALA A 147 6.87 12.04 4.57
N CYS A 148 5.58 11.88 4.90
CA CYS A 148 4.47 12.43 4.11
C CYS A 148 3.43 13.19 4.96
N GLY A 149 3.32 12.92 6.26
CA GLY A 149 2.24 13.44 7.11
C GLY A 149 2.33 14.94 7.37
N VAL A 150 1.27 15.64 7.02
CA VAL A 150 1.09 17.09 7.20
C VAL A 150 -0.24 17.35 7.89
N ILE A 151 -0.27 18.35 8.74
CA ILE A 151 -1.49 18.85 9.40
C ILE A 151 -1.74 20.25 8.90
N ILE A 152 -3.01 20.55 8.60
CA ILE A 152 -3.51 21.89 8.31
C ILE A 152 -4.57 22.21 9.35
N GLY A 153 -4.29 23.17 10.23
CA GLY A 153 -5.21 23.62 11.29
C GLY A 153 -6.12 24.75 10.85
N PRO A 154 -7.28 24.91 11.52
CA PRO A 154 -8.17 26.04 11.28
C PRO A 154 -7.61 27.37 11.82
N ASP A 155 -6.70 27.30 12.77
CA ASP A 155 -5.93 28.42 13.36
C ASP A 155 -4.54 27.92 13.81
N ASP A 156 -3.82 28.67 14.66
CA ASP A 156 -2.48 28.27 15.14
C ASP A 156 -2.49 26.88 15.76
N ILE A 157 -1.69 25.97 15.14
CA ILE A 157 -1.61 24.56 15.55
C ILE A 157 -1.19 24.39 17.01
N SER A 158 -0.42 25.35 17.57
CA SER A 158 -0.01 25.32 18.98
C SER A 158 -1.18 25.34 19.97
N ASN A 159 -2.36 25.80 19.53
CA ASN A 159 -3.60 25.74 20.32
C ASN A 159 -4.15 24.32 20.49
N TYR A 160 -3.75 23.38 19.63
CA TYR A 160 -4.25 21.99 19.61
C TYR A 160 -3.20 20.98 20.05
N VAL A 161 -1.96 21.18 19.60
CA VAL A 161 -0.85 20.26 19.86
C VAL A 161 0.44 21.03 20.11
N PRO A 162 1.32 20.57 21.01
CA PRO A 162 2.64 21.13 21.15
C PRO A 162 3.42 20.99 19.85
N VAL A 163 4.12 22.04 19.47
CA VAL A 163 4.99 22.09 18.28
C VAL A 163 6.44 22.38 18.66
N ALA A 164 7.36 22.03 17.79
CA ALA A 164 8.78 22.33 17.92
C ALA A 164 9.39 22.61 16.56
N ASP A 165 10.48 23.35 16.54
CA ASP A 165 11.30 23.50 15.34
C ASP A 165 11.94 22.16 14.98
N SER A 166 12.04 21.89 13.68
CA SER A 166 12.68 20.71 13.15
C SER A 166 14.04 21.05 12.54
N LYS A 167 15.03 20.20 12.76
CA LYS A 167 16.34 20.29 12.10
C LYS A 167 16.29 19.91 10.63
N ASP A 168 15.28 19.15 10.25
CA ASP A 168 15.15 18.53 8.92
C ASP A 168 14.21 19.30 7.98
N SER A 169 13.59 20.39 8.46
CA SER A 169 12.61 21.18 7.70
C SER A 169 12.45 22.59 8.25
N ASP A 170 12.15 23.54 7.37
CA ASP A 170 11.77 24.91 7.73
C ASP A 170 10.33 25.02 8.27
N MET A 171 9.62 23.90 8.37
CA MET A 171 8.27 23.82 8.93
C MET A 171 8.33 23.31 10.37
N MET A 172 7.41 23.83 11.20
CA MET A 172 7.20 23.27 12.53
C MET A 172 6.82 21.79 12.46
N ALA A 173 7.22 21.02 13.47
CA ALA A 173 6.81 19.65 13.67
C ALA A 173 5.97 19.52 14.94
N THR A 174 4.90 18.72 14.92
CA THR A 174 4.16 18.39 16.12
C THR A 174 5.01 17.58 17.09
N GLN A 175 4.75 17.65 18.40
CA GLN A 175 5.38 16.78 19.37
C GLN A 175 4.58 15.50 19.63
N PHE A 176 3.43 15.34 18.94
CA PHE A 176 2.64 14.12 18.94
C PHE A 176 2.85 13.34 17.63
N GLU A 177 2.95 12.02 17.72
CA GLU A 177 3.01 11.14 16.56
C GLU A 177 1.64 10.97 15.89
N GLY A 178 1.63 10.53 14.63
CA GLY A 178 0.43 10.44 13.79
C GLY A 178 -0.78 9.76 14.43
N LYS A 179 -0.57 8.74 15.27
CA LYS A 179 -1.66 8.04 15.97
C LYS A 179 -2.40 8.91 16.99
N LEU A 180 -1.71 9.89 17.59
CA LEU A 180 -2.29 10.78 18.60
C LEU A 180 -2.95 12.01 17.98
N ILE A 181 -2.57 12.37 16.76
CA ILE A 181 -3.10 13.55 16.05
C ILE A 181 -4.61 13.49 15.88
N GLU A 182 -5.14 12.34 15.48
CA GLU A 182 -6.60 12.16 15.34
C GLU A 182 -7.33 12.27 16.68
N SER A 183 -6.72 11.84 17.77
CA SER A 183 -7.33 11.87 19.09
C SER A 183 -7.49 13.30 19.66
N VAL A 184 -6.71 14.24 19.16
CA VAL A 184 -6.82 15.68 19.48
C VAL A 184 -7.66 16.47 18.46
N GLY A 185 -8.35 15.77 17.55
CA GLY A 185 -9.29 16.36 16.61
C GLY A 185 -8.66 16.93 15.33
N MET A 186 -7.36 16.64 15.07
CA MET A 186 -6.67 17.09 13.87
C MET A 186 -6.69 16.02 12.78
N ILE A 187 -6.80 16.43 11.54
CA ILE A 187 -6.77 15.53 10.37
C ILE A 187 -5.35 15.46 9.80
N LYS A 188 -4.83 14.24 9.70
CA LYS A 188 -3.58 13.97 8.98
C LYS A 188 -3.85 13.91 7.48
N MET A 189 -3.03 14.59 6.71
CA MET A 189 -2.98 14.48 5.26
C MET A 189 -1.61 13.93 4.85
N ASP A 190 -1.59 12.88 4.06
CA ASP A 190 -0.34 12.29 3.59
C ASP A 190 -0.01 12.80 2.18
N PHE A 191 1.03 13.64 2.09
CA PHE A 191 1.59 14.15 0.84
C PHE A 191 2.74 13.25 0.42
N LEU A 192 2.42 12.25 -0.41
CA LEU A 192 3.35 11.20 -0.81
C LEU A 192 4.15 11.65 -2.04
N GLY A 193 5.49 11.54 -1.99
CA GLY A 193 6.34 11.65 -3.17
C GLY A 193 6.38 10.31 -3.90
N LEU A 194 6.07 10.30 -5.19
CA LEU A 194 6.12 9.11 -6.04
C LEU A 194 7.00 9.39 -7.26
N SER A 195 8.23 8.86 -7.26
CA SER A 195 9.21 9.09 -8.31
C SER A 195 8.73 8.69 -9.72
N ASN A 196 7.80 7.73 -9.82
CA ASN A 196 7.21 7.37 -11.11
C ASN A 196 6.37 8.51 -11.72
N LEU A 197 5.78 9.39 -10.91
CA LEU A 197 5.11 10.59 -11.43
C LEU A 197 6.12 11.59 -11.99
N SER A 198 7.30 11.73 -11.36
CA SER A 198 8.42 12.50 -11.91
C SER A 198 8.91 11.91 -13.24
N ILE A 199 9.04 10.58 -13.33
CA ILE A 199 9.41 9.88 -14.57
C ILE A 199 8.39 10.14 -15.69
N ILE A 200 7.09 10.05 -15.42
CA ILE A 200 6.03 10.32 -16.40
C ILE A 200 6.12 11.76 -16.91
N LYS A 201 6.24 12.73 -15.98
CA LYS A 201 6.36 14.16 -16.31
C LYS A 201 7.55 14.43 -17.21
N ASP A 202 8.75 13.97 -16.82
CA ASP A 202 9.98 14.19 -17.60
C ASP A 202 9.93 13.45 -18.94
N ALA A 203 9.31 12.26 -19.00
CA ALA A 203 9.11 11.55 -20.26
C ALA A 203 8.22 12.35 -21.22
N CYS A 204 7.12 12.93 -20.74
CA CYS A 204 6.24 13.78 -21.54
C CYS A 204 6.98 15.05 -22.06
N GLU A 205 7.82 15.67 -21.20
CA GLU A 205 8.67 16.79 -21.61
C GLU A 205 9.71 16.38 -22.66
N ASN A 206 10.34 15.22 -22.51
CA ASN A 206 11.29 14.68 -23.48
C ASN A 206 10.61 14.39 -24.83
N ILE A 207 9.41 13.81 -24.82
CA ILE A 207 8.61 13.57 -26.03
C ILE A 207 8.29 14.88 -26.73
N LEU A 208 7.84 15.91 -25.99
CA LEU A 208 7.55 17.22 -26.56
C LEU A 208 8.78 17.85 -27.19
N LYS A 209 9.96 17.70 -26.55
CA LYS A 209 11.24 18.24 -27.07
C LYS A 209 11.69 17.54 -28.35
N SER A 210 11.59 16.19 -28.41
CA SER A 210 12.08 15.39 -29.53
C SER A 210 11.10 15.33 -30.71
N THR A 211 9.80 15.12 -30.44
CA THR A 211 8.79 14.83 -31.45
C THR A 211 7.86 16.01 -31.76
N LYS A 212 7.80 17.04 -30.91
CA LYS A 212 6.83 18.12 -30.91
C LYS A 212 5.38 17.67 -30.63
N ILE A 213 5.18 16.44 -30.15
CA ILE A 213 3.90 15.90 -29.75
C ILE A 213 3.71 16.14 -28.25
N GLU A 214 2.60 16.74 -27.89
CA GLU A 214 2.21 16.90 -26.49
C GLU A 214 1.42 15.65 -26.04
N VAL A 215 1.89 14.94 -25.03
CA VAL A 215 1.24 13.79 -24.43
C VAL A 215 0.64 14.21 -23.10
N GLU A 216 -0.69 14.08 -22.96
CA GLU A 216 -1.41 14.31 -21.72
C GLU A 216 -1.68 12.94 -21.06
N PRO A 217 -1.00 12.58 -19.97
CA PRO A 217 -1.12 11.25 -19.35
C PRO A 217 -2.56 10.88 -18.97
N GLU A 218 -3.38 11.85 -18.59
CA GLU A 218 -4.77 11.64 -18.20
C GLU A 218 -5.70 11.31 -19.38
N LYS A 219 -5.26 11.58 -20.62
CA LYS A 219 -6.02 11.30 -21.85
C LYS A 219 -5.58 10.02 -22.56
N ILE A 220 -4.66 9.27 -22.01
CA ILE A 220 -4.20 7.99 -22.56
C ILE A 220 -5.38 6.99 -22.59
N PRO A 221 -5.72 6.42 -23.76
CA PRO A 221 -6.79 5.43 -23.85
C PRO A 221 -6.36 4.12 -23.18
N LEU A 222 -7.18 3.62 -22.24
CA LEU A 222 -6.89 2.43 -21.44
C LEU A 222 -7.15 1.11 -22.19
N ASP A 223 -7.51 1.18 -23.46
CA ASP A 223 -7.66 0.07 -24.40
C ASP A 223 -6.64 0.10 -25.54
N ASP A 224 -5.56 0.88 -25.37
CA ASP A 224 -4.48 0.95 -26.35
C ASP A 224 -3.82 -0.41 -26.57
N LYS A 225 -3.90 -0.92 -27.80
CA LYS A 225 -3.46 -2.27 -28.16
C LYS A 225 -1.96 -2.46 -28.02
N LEU A 226 -1.15 -1.47 -28.40
CA LEU A 226 0.30 -1.57 -28.30
C LEU A 226 0.76 -1.66 -26.85
N THR A 227 0.11 -0.91 -25.97
CA THR A 227 0.35 -0.96 -24.52
C THR A 227 -0.07 -2.31 -23.94
N LEU A 228 -1.24 -2.83 -24.31
CA LEU A 228 -1.67 -4.17 -23.86
C LEU A 228 -0.75 -5.27 -24.37
N GLU A 229 -0.27 -5.18 -25.61
CA GLU A 229 0.73 -6.12 -26.15
C GLU A 229 2.06 -6.09 -25.37
N LEU A 230 2.51 -4.92 -24.93
CA LEU A 230 3.69 -4.77 -24.07
C LEU A 230 3.52 -5.56 -22.77
N PHE A 231 2.35 -5.45 -22.11
CA PHE A 231 2.03 -6.26 -20.94
C PHE A 231 1.97 -7.75 -21.27
N GLN A 232 1.31 -8.15 -22.38
CA GLN A 232 1.19 -9.56 -22.80
C GLN A 232 2.55 -10.21 -23.08
N LYS A 233 3.50 -9.45 -23.58
CA LYS A 233 4.88 -9.91 -23.86
C LYS A 233 5.77 -9.88 -22.61
N GLY A 234 5.30 -9.28 -21.50
CA GLY A 234 6.09 -9.09 -20.28
C GLY A 234 7.25 -8.10 -20.43
N LEU A 235 7.20 -7.20 -21.43
CA LEU A 235 8.23 -6.19 -21.70
C LEU A 235 8.09 -4.98 -20.75
N THR A 236 7.85 -5.25 -19.48
CA THR A 236 7.43 -4.26 -18.46
C THR A 236 8.56 -3.78 -17.58
N MET A 237 9.82 -3.99 -17.94
CA MET A 237 10.95 -3.42 -17.21
C MET A 237 10.88 -1.90 -17.20
N GLY A 238 11.04 -1.30 -16.03
CA GLY A 238 10.90 0.14 -15.82
C GLY A 238 9.46 0.65 -15.72
N THR A 239 8.43 -0.19 -15.87
CA THR A 239 7.04 0.23 -15.68
C THR A 239 6.63 0.13 -14.22
N PHE A 240 5.76 1.03 -13.79
CA PHE A 240 5.30 1.08 -12.40
C PHE A 240 4.61 -0.22 -11.97
N GLN A 241 5.04 -0.83 -10.86
CA GLN A 241 4.47 -2.02 -10.21
C GLN A 241 4.53 -3.35 -11.01
N PHE A 242 4.85 -3.34 -12.30
CA PHE A 242 4.76 -4.52 -13.17
C PHE A 242 6.12 -5.04 -13.67
N GLU A 243 7.23 -4.54 -13.14
CA GLU A 243 8.59 -4.82 -13.64
C GLU A 243 9.26 -6.08 -13.08
N SER A 244 8.75 -6.68 -11.99
CA SER A 244 9.39 -7.85 -11.39
C SER A 244 9.27 -9.10 -12.27
N ASP A 245 10.28 -9.99 -12.23
CA ASP A 245 10.31 -11.18 -13.08
C ASP A 245 9.10 -12.10 -12.88
N GLY A 246 8.65 -12.29 -11.64
CA GLY A 246 7.44 -13.08 -11.36
C GLY A 246 6.18 -12.42 -11.93
N MET A 247 6.07 -11.09 -11.87
CA MET A 247 4.96 -10.36 -12.48
C MET A 247 5.00 -10.51 -14.01
N LYS A 248 6.13 -10.35 -14.64
CA LYS A 248 6.31 -10.55 -16.11
C LYS A 248 5.83 -11.92 -16.55
N GLN A 249 6.21 -12.97 -15.82
CA GLN A 249 5.79 -14.34 -16.11
C GLN A 249 4.26 -14.51 -16.00
N HIS A 250 3.65 -13.92 -14.97
CA HIS A 250 2.20 -13.96 -14.82
C HIS A 250 1.48 -13.17 -15.93
N LEU A 251 1.99 -12.02 -16.35
CA LEU A 251 1.45 -11.25 -17.46
C LEU A 251 1.50 -12.00 -18.79
N GLN A 252 2.61 -12.69 -19.08
CA GLN A 252 2.74 -13.54 -20.27
C GLN A 252 1.73 -14.68 -20.32
N ASN A 253 1.39 -15.25 -19.16
CA ASN A 253 0.38 -16.31 -19.04
C ASN A 253 -1.05 -15.75 -19.07
N LEU A 254 -1.28 -14.59 -18.45
CA LEU A 254 -2.57 -13.92 -18.38
C LEU A 254 -3.01 -13.36 -19.72
N LYS A 255 -2.04 -12.81 -20.50
CA LYS A 255 -2.30 -12.07 -21.75
C LYS A 255 -3.41 -11.04 -21.57
N PRO A 256 -3.20 -9.99 -20.75
CA PRO A 256 -4.23 -9.01 -20.46
C PRO A 256 -4.72 -8.34 -21.74
N ASP A 257 -6.02 -8.31 -21.96
CA ASP A 257 -6.67 -7.71 -23.14
C ASP A 257 -7.62 -6.56 -22.77
N LYS A 258 -7.73 -6.28 -21.47
CA LYS A 258 -8.51 -5.17 -20.90
C LYS A 258 -7.83 -4.62 -19.64
N PHE A 259 -8.14 -3.39 -19.32
CA PHE A 259 -7.55 -2.68 -18.18
C PHE A 259 -7.89 -3.35 -16.84
N GLU A 260 -9.08 -3.94 -16.71
CA GLU A 260 -9.54 -4.65 -15.52
C GLU A 260 -8.65 -5.84 -15.15
N ASP A 261 -8.01 -6.49 -16.12
CA ASP A 261 -7.05 -7.57 -15.87
C ASP A 261 -5.80 -7.06 -15.12
N LEU A 262 -5.37 -5.84 -15.44
CA LEU A 262 -4.24 -5.20 -14.76
C LEU A 262 -4.62 -4.79 -13.32
N ILE A 263 -5.85 -4.30 -13.12
CA ILE A 263 -6.38 -4.00 -11.79
C ILE A 263 -6.36 -5.26 -10.93
N ALA A 264 -6.88 -6.37 -11.45
CA ALA A 264 -6.92 -7.64 -10.73
C ALA A 264 -5.50 -8.19 -10.45
N MET A 265 -4.61 -8.14 -11.43
CA MET A 265 -3.24 -8.61 -11.26
C MET A 265 -2.47 -7.81 -10.20
N ASN A 266 -2.62 -6.49 -10.16
CA ASN A 266 -2.04 -5.63 -9.13
C ASN A 266 -2.56 -5.99 -7.72
N ALA A 267 -3.82 -6.40 -7.60
CA ALA A 267 -4.41 -6.86 -6.35
C ALA A 267 -3.94 -8.26 -5.94
N LEU A 268 -3.76 -9.18 -6.90
CA LEU A 268 -3.43 -10.58 -6.66
C LEU A 268 -1.93 -10.83 -6.45
N TYR A 269 -1.05 -10.06 -7.10
CA TYR A 269 0.40 -10.29 -7.04
C TYR A 269 0.99 -9.78 -5.70
N ARG A 270 0.70 -10.51 -4.62
CA ARG A 270 1.19 -10.25 -3.26
C ARG A 270 1.27 -11.58 -2.49
N PRO A 271 2.13 -11.68 -1.46
CA PRO A 271 2.12 -12.84 -0.58
C PRO A 271 0.72 -13.14 -0.05
N GLY A 272 0.25 -14.36 -0.26
CA GLY A 272 -1.10 -14.82 0.06
C GLY A 272 -1.98 -14.96 -1.19
N PRO A 273 -2.51 -13.88 -1.79
CA PRO A 273 -3.44 -14.02 -2.92
C PRO A 273 -2.78 -14.50 -4.20
N MET A 274 -1.46 -14.46 -4.32
CA MET A 274 -0.71 -15.02 -5.45
C MET A 274 -1.09 -16.47 -5.80
N GLN A 275 -1.51 -17.26 -4.81
CA GLN A 275 -1.95 -18.65 -5.02
C GLN A 275 -3.17 -18.76 -5.92
N TYR A 276 -3.98 -17.72 -6.07
CA TYR A 276 -5.18 -17.68 -6.91
C TYR A 276 -4.90 -17.21 -8.35
N ILE A 277 -3.69 -16.73 -8.65
CA ILE A 277 -3.34 -16.28 -10.00
C ILE A 277 -3.48 -17.39 -11.05
N PRO A 278 -3.06 -18.63 -10.81
CA PRO A 278 -3.28 -19.72 -11.78
C PRO A 278 -4.76 -19.93 -12.11
N ASN A 279 -5.64 -19.99 -11.10
CA ASN A 279 -7.09 -20.13 -11.32
C ASN A 279 -7.67 -18.94 -12.07
N PHE A 280 -7.24 -17.71 -11.72
CA PHE A 280 -7.65 -16.48 -12.44
C PHE A 280 -7.30 -16.57 -13.93
N ILE A 281 -6.07 -16.98 -14.25
CA ILE A 281 -5.60 -17.17 -15.62
C ILE A 281 -6.37 -18.27 -16.34
N ASP A 282 -6.56 -19.44 -15.70
CA ASP A 282 -7.23 -20.58 -16.30
C ASP A 282 -8.71 -20.30 -16.58
N ARG A 283 -9.40 -19.62 -15.68
CA ARG A 283 -10.79 -19.19 -15.87
C ARG A 283 -10.92 -18.13 -16.95
N LYS A 284 -10.00 -17.15 -17.01
CA LYS A 284 -9.96 -16.17 -18.11
C LYS A 284 -9.87 -16.84 -19.48
N HIS A 285 -9.04 -17.88 -19.60
CA HIS A 285 -8.82 -18.60 -20.85
C HIS A 285 -9.78 -19.76 -21.08
N GLY A 286 -10.80 -19.95 -20.22
CA GLY A 286 -11.78 -21.03 -20.36
C GLY A 286 -11.22 -22.44 -20.11
N ARG A 287 -10.06 -22.54 -19.45
CA ARG A 287 -9.46 -23.84 -19.07
C ARG A 287 -10.01 -24.38 -17.77
N GLU A 288 -10.56 -23.52 -16.92
CA GLU A 288 -11.29 -23.85 -15.70
C GLU A 288 -12.68 -23.22 -15.78
N GLU A 289 -13.72 -23.98 -15.40
CA GLU A 289 -15.11 -23.52 -15.37
C GLU A 289 -15.31 -22.46 -14.27
N ILE A 290 -16.05 -21.39 -14.57
CA ILE A 290 -16.43 -20.38 -13.60
C ILE A 290 -17.72 -20.83 -12.92
N VAL A 291 -17.63 -21.14 -11.62
CA VAL A 291 -18.78 -21.58 -10.82
C VAL A 291 -19.14 -20.50 -9.82
N TYR A 292 -20.42 -20.15 -9.79
CA TYR A 292 -21.00 -19.25 -8.78
C TYR A 292 -21.90 -20.08 -7.84
N GLU A 293 -21.70 -19.97 -6.53
CA GLU A 293 -22.54 -20.67 -5.54
C GLU A 293 -24.02 -20.24 -5.66
N PHE A 294 -24.26 -18.96 -6.00
CA PHE A 294 -25.58 -18.42 -6.30
C PHE A 294 -25.52 -17.54 -7.55
N PRO A 295 -26.55 -17.57 -8.43
CA PRO A 295 -26.54 -16.81 -9.68
C PRO A 295 -26.32 -15.31 -9.52
N ILE A 296 -26.80 -14.71 -8.42
CA ILE A 296 -26.59 -13.29 -8.11
C ILE A 296 -25.12 -12.90 -7.97
N MET A 297 -24.24 -13.85 -7.62
CA MET A 297 -22.80 -13.58 -7.43
C MET A 297 -22.10 -13.25 -8.75
N GLU A 298 -22.63 -13.73 -9.87
CA GLU A 298 -22.08 -13.42 -11.20
C GLU A 298 -22.02 -11.92 -11.44
N LYS A 299 -23.06 -11.17 -11.04
CA LYS A 299 -23.11 -9.71 -11.16
C LYS A 299 -21.89 -9.00 -10.54
N TYR A 300 -21.33 -9.56 -9.48
CA TYR A 300 -20.25 -8.92 -8.70
C TYR A 300 -18.87 -9.56 -8.93
N LEU A 301 -18.84 -10.81 -9.40
CA LEU A 301 -17.60 -11.56 -9.56
C LEU A 301 -17.22 -11.86 -11.02
N SER A 302 -18.07 -11.52 -11.99
CA SER A 302 -17.78 -11.78 -13.42
C SER A 302 -16.50 -11.08 -13.89
N GLU A 303 -16.24 -9.87 -13.41
CA GLU A 303 -15.02 -9.10 -13.71
C GLU A 303 -13.74 -9.84 -13.28
N THR A 304 -13.83 -10.63 -12.21
CA THR A 304 -12.72 -11.38 -11.61
C THR A 304 -12.85 -12.90 -11.81
N TYR A 305 -13.59 -13.30 -12.83
CA TYR A 305 -13.79 -14.71 -13.22
C TYR A 305 -14.23 -15.62 -12.06
N GLY A 306 -15.16 -15.11 -11.23
CA GLY A 306 -15.71 -15.83 -10.08
C GLY A 306 -14.81 -15.88 -8.85
N ILE A 307 -13.68 -15.20 -8.86
CA ILE A 307 -12.76 -15.13 -7.70
C ILE A 307 -13.05 -13.83 -6.94
N THR A 308 -13.21 -13.93 -5.62
CA THR A 308 -13.24 -12.73 -4.78
C THR A 308 -11.82 -12.15 -4.66
N VAL A 309 -11.61 -10.96 -5.18
CA VAL A 309 -10.31 -10.26 -5.20
C VAL A 309 -10.36 -9.00 -4.35
N TYR A 310 -11.49 -8.29 -4.36
CA TYR A 310 -11.63 -6.97 -3.77
C TYR A 310 -12.48 -6.97 -2.50
N GLN A 311 -12.13 -6.09 -1.57
CA GLN A 311 -12.94 -5.80 -0.37
C GLN A 311 -14.35 -5.35 -0.73
N GLU A 312 -14.47 -4.57 -1.79
CA GLU A 312 -15.71 -4.05 -2.33
C GLU A 312 -16.67 -5.18 -2.78
N GLN A 313 -16.13 -6.28 -3.31
CA GLN A 313 -16.94 -7.45 -3.68
C GLN A 313 -17.55 -8.11 -2.44
N VAL A 314 -16.80 -8.24 -1.35
CA VAL A 314 -17.34 -8.75 -0.08
C VAL A 314 -18.44 -7.83 0.46
N MET A 315 -18.24 -6.52 0.41
CA MET A 315 -19.26 -5.54 0.84
C MET A 315 -20.54 -5.68 0.01
N GLN A 316 -20.43 -5.72 -1.32
CA GLN A 316 -21.57 -5.84 -2.22
C GLN A 316 -22.29 -7.18 -2.07
N LEU A 317 -21.55 -8.27 -1.94
CA LEU A 317 -22.15 -9.62 -1.75
C LEU A 317 -22.82 -9.75 -0.39
N SER A 318 -22.28 -9.19 0.69
CA SER A 318 -22.93 -9.20 2.00
C SER A 318 -24.25 -8.42 2.00
N GLN A 319 -24.33 -7.34 1.24
CA GLN A 319 -25.58 -6.60 1.05
C GLN A 319 -26.58 -7.40 0.18
N ALA A 320 -26.12 -7.97 -0.94
CA ALA A 320 -26.99 -8.68 -1.89
C ALA A 320 -27.51 -10.01 -1.35
N LEU A 321 -26.71 -10.77 -0.60
CA LEU A 321 -27.08 -12.08 -0.08
C LEU A 321 -27.81 -12.01 1.26
N ALA A 322 -27.30 -11.18 2.19
CA ALA A 322 -27.76 -11.13 3.57
C ALA A 322 -28.49 -9.85 3.97
N GLY A 323 -28.66 -8.89 3.05
CA GLY A 323 -29.33 -7.64 3.34
C GLY A 323 -28.57 -6.72 4.29
N PHE A 324 -27.25 -6.80 4.35
CA PHE A 324 -26.44 -5.88 5.16
C PHE A 324 -26.64 -4.44 4.73
N THR A 325 -26.68 -3.53 5.69
CA THR A 325 -26.58 -2.10 5.41
C THR A 325 -25.16 -1.75 4.92
N PRO A 326 -24.96 -0.61 4.25
CA PRO A 326 -23.61 -0.14 3.86
C PRO A 326 -22.64 -0.07 5.04
N GLY A 327 -23.09 0.38 6.22
CA GLY A 327 -22.28 0.44 7.43
C GLY A 327 -21.88 -0.92 7.97
N GLU A 328 -22.80 -1.89 7.94
CA GLU A 328 -22.52 -3.27 8.35
C GLU A 328 -21.55 -3.95 7.38
N ALA A 329 -21.68 -3.74 6.09
CA ALA A 329 -20.75 -4.23 5.09
C ALA A 329 -19.33 -3.64 5.30
N ASP A 330 -19.22 -2.35 5.64
CA ASP A 330 -17.93 -1.73 5.99
C ASP A 330 -17.38 -2.26 7.32
N LYS A 331 -18.25 -2.53 8.33
CA LYS A 331 -17.85 -3.17 9.58
C LYS A 331 -17.29 -4.57 9.32
N LEU A 332 -17.92 -5.37 8.47
CA LEU A 332 -17.43 -6.68 8.04
C LEU A 332 -16.04 -6.57 7.39
N ARG A 333 -15.90 -5.69 6.41
CA ARG A 333 -14.62 -5.43 5.74
C ARG A 333 -13.51 -5.04 6.73
N LYS A 334 -13.80 -4.14 7.67
CA LYS A 334 -12.84 -3.72 8.71
C LYS A 334 -12.47 -4.87 9.66
N ALA A 335 -13.46 -5.64 10.09
CA ALA A 335 -13.25 -6.80 10.95
C ALA A 335 -12.36 -7.85 10.29
N MET A 336 -12.59 -8.10 9.00
CA MET A 336 -11.75 -8.98 8.18
C MET A 336 -10.31 -8.45 8.11
N GLY A 337 -10.10 -7.21 7.66
CA GLY A 337 -8.77 -6.63 7.48
C GLY A 337 -7.95 -6.46 8.76
N LYS A 338 -8.62 -6.31 9.92
CA LYS A 338 -7.98 -6.18 11.25
C LYS A 338 -7.98 -7.48 12.06
N LYS A 339 -8.43 -8.61 11.50
CA LYS A 339 -8.53 -9.92 12.16
C LYS A 339 -9.30 -9.88 13.51
N GLN A 340 -10.37 -9.11 13.56
CA GLN A 340 -11.19 -8.94 14.77
C GLN A 340 -12.16 -10.12 14.92
N ILE A 341 -11.67 -11.25 15.44
CA ILE A 341 -12.40 -12.53 15.49
C ILE A 341 -13.79 -12.38 16.13
N LYS A 342 -13.91 -11.68 17.25
CA LYS A 342 -15.21 -11.49 17.94
C LYS A 342 -16.23 -10.77 17.06
N VAL A 343 -15.83 -9.70 16.40
CA VAL A 343 -16.69 -8.93 15.50
C VAL A 343 -17.08 -9.76 14.27
N MET A 344 -16.16 -10.59 13.79
CA MET A 344 -16.45 -11.50 12.69
C MET A 344 -17.49 -12.57 13.07
N GLU A 345 -17.42 -13.15 14.28
CA GLU A 345 -18.41 -14.14 14.73
C GLU A 345 -19.81 -13.51 14.89
N GLU A 346 -19.91 -12.31 15.44
CA GLU A 346 -21.19 -11.56 15.53
C GLU A 346 -21.78 -11.33 14.11
N LEU A 347 -20.96 -10.91 13.16
CA LEU A 347 -21.38 -10.65 11.79
C LEU A 347 -21.68 -11.93 11.01
N ARG A 348 -21.05 -13.06 11.35
CA ARG A 348 -21.34 -14.37 10.78
C ARG A 348 -22.79 -14.81 11.04
N GLU A 349 -23.19 -14.74 12.31
CA GLU A 349 -24.56 -15.10 12.68
C GLU A 349 -25.60 -14.27 11.92
N LYS A 350 -25.34 -12.95 11.85
CA LYS A 350 -26.21 -12.04 11.08
C LYS A 350 -26.21 -12.36 9.59
N PHE A 351 -25.06 -12.68 9.00
CA PHE A 351 -24.94 -13.05 7.59
C PHE A 351 -25.74 -14.33 7.27
N ILE A 352 -25.57 -15.36 8.07
CA ILE A 352 -26.30 -16.64 7.89
C ILE A 352 -27.81 -16.42 8.01
N ASN A 353 -28.25 -15.69 9.05
CA ASN A 353 -29.69 -15.42 9.26
C ASN A 353 -30.28 -14.58 8.13
N GLY A 354 -29.55 -13.57 7.62
CA GLY A 354 -29.98 -12.74 6.49
C GLY A 354 -30.06 -13.55 5.20
N CYS A 355 -29.12 -14.45 4.93
CA CYS A 355 -29.16 -15.34 3.79
C CYS A 355 -30.33 -16.36 3.89
N ALA A 356 -30.59 -16.90 5.09
CA ALA A 356 -31.70 -17.81 5.34
C ALA A 356 -33.05 -17.11 5.11
N ALA A 357 -33.20 -15.85 5.52
CA ALA A 357 -34.40 -15.04 5.26
C ALA A 357 -34.62 -14.81 3.76
N ASN A 358 -33.56 -14.82 2.95
CA ASN A 358 -33.62 -14.72 1.49
C ASN A 358 -33.66 -16.09 0.79
N ASN A 359 -33.92 -17.19 1.54
CA ASN A 359 -34.06 -18.58 1.05
C ASN A 359 -32.80 -19.14 0.36
N TYR A 360 -31.61 -18.71 0.74
CA TYR A 360 -30.36 -19.29 0.25
C TYR A 360 -30.01 -20.58 1.00
N ASP A 361 -29.41 -21.53 0.28
CA ASP A 361 -28.96 -22.81 0.84
C ASP A 361 -27.87 -22.59 1.90
N GLN A 362 -28.10 -23.10 3.11
CA GLN A 362 -27.24 -22.88 4.26
C GLN A 362 -25.81 -23.43 4.06
N ALA A 363 -25.66 -24.61 3.45
CA ALA A 363 -24.34 -25.22 3.26
C ALA A 363 -23.46 -24.35 2.32
N LYS A 364 -24.07 -23.79 1.26
CA LYS A 364 -23.40 -22.88 0.34
C LYS A 364 -23.07 -21.54 1.01
N VAL A 365 -23.96 -21.03 1.86
CA VAL A 365 -23.72 -19.79 2.63
C VAL A 365 -22.55 -19.95 3.59
N GLU A 366 -22.49 -21.07 4.31
CA GLU A 366 -21.37 -21.38 5.21
C GLU A 366 -20.05 -21.51 4.45
N LYS A 367 -20.07 -22.15 3.27
CA LYS A 367 -18.89 -22.24 2.41
C LYS A 367 -18.39 -20.86 1.99
N ILE A 368 -19.28 -19.95 1.55
CA ILE A 368 -18.93 -18.57 1.19
C ILE A 368 -18.27 -17.85 2.38
N TRP A 369 -18.84 -18.01 3.59
CA TRP A 369 -18.28 -17.38 4.78
C TRP A 369 -16.88 -17.91 5.13
N GLU A 370 -16.66 -19.21 5.06
CA GLU A 370 -15.34 -19.81 5.32
C GLU A 370 -14.30 -19.41 4.24
N ASP A 371 -14.73 -19.29 2.99
CA ASP A 371 -13.87 -18.78 1.93
C ASP A 371 -13.53 -17.30 2.17
N TRP A 372 -14.48 -16.48 2.60
CA TRP A 372 -14.22 -15.09 2.98
C TRP A 372 -13.30 -14.99 4.20
N LYS A 373 -13.41 -15.87 5.17
CA LYS A 373 -12.54 -15.90 6.34
C LYS A 373 -11.08 -16.17 5.95
N LYS A 374 -10.85 -17.11 5.03
CA LYS A 374 -9.52 -17.35 4.45
C LYS A 374 -9.06 -16.15 3.62
N PHE A 375 -9.95 -15.57 2.84
CA PHE A 375 -9.70 -14.45 1.97
C PHE A 375 -9.51 -13.12 2.75
N ALA A 376 -10.06 -13.00 3.94
CA ALA A 376 -9.98 -11.82 4.80
C ALA A 376 -8.55 -11.29 5.02
N GLU A 377 -7.58 -12.20 5.01
CA GLU A 377 -6.18 -11.83 5.16
C GLU A 377 -5.61 -11.13 3.92
N TYR A 378 -6.30 -11.21 2.77
CA TYR A 378 -5.74 -10.92 1.45
C TYR A 378 -6.58 -9.97 0.59
N ALA A 379 -7.83 -9.66 1.01
CA ALA A 379 -8.73 -8.77 0.27
C ALA A 379 -8.09 -7.39 0.02
N PHE A 380 -8.14 -6.93 -1.23
CA PHE A 380 -7.52 -5.66 -1.61
C PHE A 380 -8.54 -4.56 -1.85
N ASN A 381 -8.12 -3.31 -1.67
CA ASN A 381 -8.93 -2.17 -2.03
C ASN A 381 -8.95 -1.98 -3.55
N LYS A 382 -10.12 -2.13 -4.18
CA LYS A 382 -10.28 -1.96 -5.62
C LYS A 382 -9.88 -0.58 -6.09
N SER A 383 -10.26 0.48 -5.34
CA SER A 383 -9.91 1.86 -5.70
C SER A 383 -8.39 2.06 -5.76
N HIS A 384 -7.65 1.55 -4.77
CA HIS A 384 -6.19 1.63 -4.76
C HIS A 384 -5.58 0.86 -5.95
N SER A 385 -6.05 -0.39 -6.16
CA SER A 385 -5.57 -1.20 -7.29
C SER A 385 -5.83 -0.54 -8.64
N THR A 386 -7.00 0.11 -8.80
CA THR A 386 -7.35 0.83 -10.03
C THR A 386 -6.43 2.02 -10.27
N CYS A 387 -6.16 2.84 -9.25
CA CYS A 387 -5.25 3.98 -9.36
C CYS A 387 -3.82 3.54 -9.71
N TYR A 388 -3.32 2.48 -9.06
CA TYR A 388 -1.98 1.96 -9.34
C TYR A 388 -1.88 1.31 -10.72
N ALA A 389 -2.89 0.57 -11.16
CA ALA A 389 -2.96 0.04 -12.52
C ALA A 389 -3.03 1.17 -13.56
N TYR A 390 -3.67 2.30 -13.23
CA TYR A 390 -3.74 3.47 -14.10
C TYR A 390 -2.36 4.09 -14.33
N VAL A 391 -1.61 4.34 -13.25
CA VAL A 391 -0.23 4.84 -13.36
C VAL A 391 0.66 3.82 -14.11
N ALA A 392 0.49 2.52 -13.82
CA ALA A 392 1.21 1.47 -14.54
C ALA A 392 0.92 1.49 -16.04
N PHE A 393 -0.35 1.69 -16.43
CA PHE A 393 -0.74 1.79 -17.83
C PHE A 393 -0.13 3.02 -18.51
N GLN A 394 -0.10 4.17 -17.83
CA GLN A 394 0.56 5.38 -18.34
C GLN A 394 2.06 5.15 -18.59
N THR A 395 2.76 4.54 -17.62
CA THR A 395 4.19 4.21 -17.78
C THR A 395 4.43 3.22 -18.94
N ALA A 396 3.57 2.22 -19.08
CA ALA A 396 3.65 1.24 -20.16
C ALA A 396 3.33 1.87 -21.52
N TYR A 397 2.35 2.77 -21.61
CA TYR A 397 2.03 3.52 -22.82
C TYR A 397 3.21 4.36 -23.31
N LEU A 398 3.82 5.12 -22.40
CA LEU A 398 4.99 5.92 -22.73
C LEU A 398 6.15 5.04 -23.20
N LYS A 399 6.38 3.90 -22.56
CA LYS A 399 7.39 2.94 -22.99
C LYS A 399 7.07 2.32 -24.35
N ALA A 400 5.81 1.98 -24.61
CA ALA A 400 5.41 1.32 -25.87
C ALA A 400 5.49 2.25 -27.07
N HIS A 401 5.10 3.52 -26.93
CA HIS A 401 5.03 4.49 -28.00
C HIS A 401 6.29 5.37 -28.14
N TYR A 402 6.98 5.62 -27.02
CA TYR A 402 8.14 6.53 -26.93
C TYR A 402 9.26 5.93 -26.08
N PRO A 403 9.80 4.75 -26.47
CA PRO A 403 10.73 3.99 -25.63
C PRO A 403 12.01 4.75 -25.29
N ALA A 404 12.56 5.52 -26.21
CA ALA A 404 13.80 6.28 -25.97
C ALA A 404 13.61 7.40 -24.95
N GLU A 405 12.56 8.19 -25.10
CA GLU A 405 12.24 9.31 -24.22
C GLU A 405 11.86 8.81 -22.83
N TYR A 406 11.06 7.72 -22.75
CA TYR A 406 10.67 7.11 -21.50
C TYR A 406 11.86 6.51 -20.74
N MET A 407 12.67 5.67 -21.40
CA MET A 407 13.83 5.06 -20.77
C MET A 407 14.91 6.07 -20.38
N SER A 408 15.06 7.17 -21.12
CA SER A 408 15.92 8.29 -20.73
C SER A 408 15.48 8.87 -19.38
N SER A 409 14.17 9.08 -19.18
CA SER A 409 13.60 9.56 -17.90
C SER A 409 13.79 8.53 -16.79
N VAL A 410 13.54 7.23 -17.04
CA VAL A 410 13.77 6.15 -16.07
C VAL A 410 15.22 6.13 -15.60
N LEU A 411 16.18 6.22 -16.52
CA LEU A 411 17.61 6.23 -16.19
C LEU A 411 17.97 7.49 -15.36
N THR A 412 17.47 8.66 -15.74
CA THR A 412 17.73 9.93 -15.04
C THR A 412 17.30 9.87 -13.58
N HIS A 413 16.12 9.35 -13.31
CA HIS A 413 15.58 9.25 -11.94
C HIS A 413 16.17 8.10 -11.10
N ASN A 414 17.04 7.26 -11.69
CA ASN A 414 17.69 6.16 -10.99
C ASN A 414 19.23 6.26 -10.97
N LEU A 415 19.81 7.44 -11.26
CA LEU A 415 21.27 7.66 -11.34
C LEU A 415 22.03 7.26 -10.06
N SER A 416 21.42 7.37 -8.91
CA SER A 416 22.03 7.00 -7.62
C SER A 416 22.01 5.50 -7.34
N ASP A 417 21.28 4.68 -8.12
CA ASP A 417 21.16 3.23 -7.95
C ASP A 417 21.89 2.47 -9.07
N GLN A 418 23.16 2.13 -8.81
CA GLN A 418 24.01 1.44 -9.77
C GLN A 418 23.41 0.11 -10.27
N LYS A 419 22.66 -0.61 -9.43
CA LYS A 419 22.03 -1.88 -9.83
C LYS A 419 20.91 -1.65 -10.83
N LYS A 420 20.04 -0.69 -10.54
CA LYS A 420 18.94 -0.33 -11.45
C LYS A 420 19.46 0.22 -12.78
N ILE A 421 20.47 1.09 -12.73
CA ILE A 421 21.10 1.62 -13.96
C ILE A 421 21.61 0.46 -14.86
N THR A 422 22.27 -0.53 -14.28
CA THR A 422 22.74 -1.69 -15.06
C THR A 422 21.58 -2.43 -15.72
N ILE A 423 20.50 -2.72 -14.97
CA ILE A 423 19.33 -3.44 -15.50
C ILE A 423 18.64 -2.62 -16.60
N TYR A 424 18.41 -1.33 -16.39
CA TYR A 424 17.72 -0.48 -17.35
C TYR A 424 18.58 -0.20 -18.61
N THR A 425 19.90 -0.17 -18.47
CA THR A 425 20.81 -0.07 -19.62
C THR A 425 20.76 -1.33 -20.49
N GLU A 426 20.66 -2.52 -19.88
CA GLU A 426 20.46 -3.75 -20.67
C GLU A 426 19.09 -3.77 -21.37
N GLU A 427 18.05 -3.26 -20.77
CA GLU A 427 16.72 -3.13 -21.39
C GLU A 427 16.71 -2.17 -22.59
N CYS A 428 17.62 -1.21 -22.66
CA CYS A 428 17.74 -0.26 -23.77
C CYS A 428 18.48 -0.83 -25.00
N LYS A 429 19.12 -2.01 -24.90
CA LYS A 429 19.81 -2.68 -26.02
C LYS A 429 18.82 -3.43 -26.90
#